data_c079cb26af0243b32221abf14c373f03
#
_entry.id   c079cb26af0243b32221abf14c373f03
#
_cell.length_a   1.000
_cell.length_b   1.000
_cell.length_c   1.000
_cell.angle_alpha   90.00
_cell.angle_beta   90.00
_cell.angle_gamma   90.00
#
_symmetry.space_group_name_H-M   'P 1'
#
loop_
_entity.id
_entity.type
_entity.pdbx_description
1 polymer ?
#
loop_
_entity_poly.entity_id
_entity_poly.type
_entity_poly.pdbx_seq_one_letter_code
_entity_poly.pdbx_strand_id
1 'polypeptide(L)'
;LCRLITRGRRRAEKGSYRLGADDFDDLEDCLLLWVPGNALFLCAEDAWILERFRDRLWIAVELLADGLERRRLAALGRLGDTLGLPLVASGDVHMHCRQRRALQDTVTAIREGVTLDQAGFALYPNGERYLRPLDVLERIYPAELLVASAEIAAAIDFSLDELRYEYPDELVPDGETPASYLGKLVEEGMRKRWPGGTPDKVRALVRHELELIRDLEYESYFLTVYDIVAFARSRKILCQGRGSAANSAVCFCLGITEVDPERMATLVERFISRERNEPPDIDVDFEHERREEVIQYIYEKYGRDRAALAATVITYRPRSALRDVGKALGLSPLQVERLARSMQWWDGQEVDASRVV
;
A
#
# COMPACT_ATOMS: atom_id res chain seq x y z
N LEU A 1 9.01 -8.97 3.96
CA LEU A 1 8.29 -8.07 4.87
C LEU A 1 6.79 -8.02 4.55
N CYS A 2 6.36 -7.72 3.30
CA CYS A 2 4.92 -7.64 2.94
C CYS A 2 4.17 -8.95 3.23
N ARG A 3 4.81 -10.10 2.99
CA ARG A 3 4.23 -11.43 3.28
C ARG A 3 4.01 -11.62 4.79
N LEU A 4 4.97 -11.21 5.64
CA LEU A 4 4.84 -11.24 7.10
C LEU A 4 3.67 -10.37 7.57
N ILE A 5 3.56 -9.14 7.07
CA ILE A 5 2.45 -8.23 7.39
C ILE A 5 1.11 -8.85 6.99
N THR A 6 1.02 -9.45 5.81
CA THR A 6 -0.19 -10.13 5.33
C THR A 6 -0.59 -11.29 6.23
N ARG A 7 0.37 -12.16 6.63
CA ARG A 7 0.13 -13.28 7.56
C ARG A 7 -0.39 -12.78 8.91
N GLY A 8 0.28 -11.80 9.49
CA GLY A 8 -0.10 -11.23 10.80
C GLY A 8 -1.49 -10.61 10.80
N ARG A 9 -1.83 -9.85 9.77
CA ARG A 9 -3.16 -9.23 9.64
C ARG A 9 -4.27 -10.25 9.39
N ARG A 10 -4.02 -11.28 8.61
CA ARG A 10 -5.03 -12.33 8.33
C ARG A 10 -5.32 -13.26 9.50
N ARG A 11 -4.43 -13.33 10.50
CA ARG A 11 -4.59 -14.15 11.71
C ARG A 11 -5.23 -13.39 12.88
N ALA A 12 -5.55 -12.11 12.69
CA ALA A 12 -6.10 -11.25 13.73
C ALA A 12 -7.35 -10.51 13.22
N GLU A 13 -8.12 -9.95 14.14
CA GLU A 13 -9.23 -9.06 13.81
C GLU A 13 -8.73 -7.79 13.09
N LYS A 14 -9.62 -7.12 12.37
CA LYS A 14 -9.31 -5.89 11.64
C LYS A 14 -8.69 -4.85 12.57
N GLY A 15 -7.50 -4.37 12.21
CA GLY A 15 -6.74 -3.39 13.01
C GLY A 15 -5.69 -4.00 13.93
N SER A 16 -5.67 -5.33 14.08
CA SER A 16 -4.74 -6.07 14.92
C SER A 16 -3.77 -6.95 14.11
N TYR A 17 -2.76 -7.50 14.79
CA TYR A 17 -1.79 -8.44 14.25
C TYR A 17 -1.65 -9.64 15.17
N ARG A 18 -1.41 -10.81 14.59
CA ARG A 18 -0.98 -12.00 15.33
C ARG A 18 0.11 -12.70 14.53
N LEU A 19 1.31 -12.74 15.10
CA LEU A 19 2.48 -13.43 14.54
C LEU A 19 3.01 -14.42 15.57
N GLY A 20 3.57 -15.53 15.11
CA GLY A 20 4.32 -16.52 15.89
C GLY A 20 5.73 -16.64 15.33
N ALA A 21 6.58 -17.41 16.03
CA ALA A 21 7.98 -17.62 15.64
C ALA A 21 8.15 -18.13 14.20
N ASP A 22 7.27 -19.05 13.76
CA ASP A 22 7.32 -19.65 12.42
C ASP A 22 7.04 -18.65 11.30
N ASP A 23 6.39 -17.53 11.61
CA ASP A 23 6.10 -16.50 10.59
C ASP A 23 7.36 -15.74 10.14
N PHE A 24 8.43 -15.84 10.90
CA PHE A 24 9.69 -15.16 10.65
C PHE A 24 10.69 -16.00 9.84
N ASP A 25 10.32 -17.20 9.38
CA ASP A 25 11.20 -18.10 8.63
C ASP A 25 11.70 -17.50 7.32
N ASP A 26 10.86 -16.72 6.63
CA ASP A 26 11.17 -16.12 5.32
C ASP A 26 11.82 -14.71 5.42
N LEU A 27 12.44 -14.35 6.55
CA LEU A 27 13.03 -13.02 6.76
C LEU A 27 14.58 -13.04 6.74
N GLU A 28 15.18 -13.87 5.91
CA GLU A 28 16.63 -13.99 5.82
C GLU A 28 17.33 -12.68 5.44
N ASP A 29 16.70 -11.86 4.59
CA ASP A 29 17.24 -10.58 4.12
C ASP A 29 16.81 -9.36 4.94
N CYS A 30 16.13 -9.57 6.08
CA CYS A 30 15.65 -8.45 6.90
C CYS A 30 16.55 -8.21 8.12
N LEU A 31 16.82 -6.95 8.42
CA LEU A 31 17.43 -6.49 9.66
C LEU A 31 16.33 -6.27 10.70
N LEU A 32 16.58 -6.62 11.95
CA LEU A 32 15.60 -6.54 13.04
C LEU A 32 16.04 -5.52 14.10
N LEU A 33 15.12 -4.64 14.46
CA LEU A 33 15.25 -3.74 15.58
C LEU A 33 14.25 -4.19 16.65
N TRP A 34 14.77 -4.72 17.74
CA TRP A 34 13.94 -5.12 18.88
C TRP A 34 13.74 -3.92 19.81
N VAL A 35 12.48 -3.55 20.01
CA VAL A 35 12.07 -2.52 20.97
C VAL A 35 11.63 -3.21 22.25
N PRO A 36 12.48 -3.32 23.28
CA PRO A 36 12.08 -3.92 24.53
C PRO A 36 10.98 -3.11 25.20
N GLY A 37 9.93 -3.78 25.66
CA GLY A 37 8.91 -3.14 26.47
C GLY A 37 9.44 -2.69 27.85
N ASN A 38 8.53 -2.28 28.73
CA ASN A 38 8.89 -1.84 30.09
C ASN A 38 9.57 -2.92 30.95
N ALA A 39 9.41 -4.18 30.60
CA ALA A 39 10.01 -5.30 31.33
C ALA A 39 11.52 -5.41 31.12
N LEU A 40 12.08 -4.88 30.04
CA LEU A 40 13.52 -4.85 29.74
C LEU A 40 14.21 -6.23 29.86
N PHE A 41 13.55 -7.29 29.47
CA PHE A 41 14.11 -8.64 29.38
C PHE A 41 13.50 -9.38 28.19
N LEU A 42 14.22 -10.37 27.69
CA LEU A 42 13.74 -11.30 26.68
C LEU A 42 13.10 -12.50 27.40
N CYS A 43 11.84 -12.78 27.07
CA CYS A 43 11.15 -13.95 27.61
C CYS A 43 11.82 -15.23 27.08
N ALA A 44 11.76 -16.32 27.86
CA ALA A 44 12.27 -17.61 27.42
C ALA A 44 11.57 -18.09 26.11
N GLU A 45 10.30 -17.74 25.96
CA GLU A 45 9.48 -18.03 24.77
C GLU A 45 9.97 -17.29 23.51
N ASP A 46 10.69 -16.17 23.69
CA ASP A 46 11.22 -15.34 22.59
C ASP A 46 12.71 -15.60 22.30
N ALA A 47 13.35 -16.57 23.01
CA ALA A 47 14.77 -16.87 22.84
C ALA A 47 15.13 -17.29 21.39
N TRP A 48 14.19 -17.80 20.63
CA TRP A 48 14.32 -18.12 19.20
C TRP A 48 14.77 -16.92 18.36
N ILE A 49 14.45 -15.67 18.77
CA ILE A 49 14.89 -14.46 18.08
C ILE A 49 16.41 -14.37 18.08
N LEU A 50 17.06 -14.66 19.23
CA LEU A 50 18.51 -14.66 19.33
C LEU A 50 19.16 -15.76 18.51
N GLU A 51 18.57 -16.97 18.49
CA GLU A 51 19.11 -18.09 17.72
C GLU A 51 19.07 -17.81 16.22
N ARG A 52 18.01 -17.16 15.76
CA ARG A 52 17.74 -16.95 14.33
C ARG A 52 18.30 -15.65 13.76
N PHE A 53 18.40 -14.59 14.57
CA PHE A 53 18.68 -13.23 14.07
C PHE A 53 19.87 -12.55 14.76
N ARG A 54 20.66 -13.23 15.57
CA ARG A 54 21.77 -12.65 16.37
C ARG A 54 22.65 -11.69 15.58
N ASP A 55 23.05 -12.05 14.37
CA ASP A 55 24.00 -11.30 13.54
C ASP A 55 23.36 -10.09 12.83
N ARG A 56 22.05 -9.92 12.94
CA ARG A 56 21.25 -8.86 12.29
C ARG A 56 20.13 -8.33 13.17
N LEU A 57 20.37 -8.37 14.49
CA LEU A 57 19.44 -7.92 15.53
C LEU A 57 20.10 -6.87 16.39
N TRP A 58 19.41 -5.74 16.57
CA TRP A 58 19.81 -4.64 17.46
C TRP A 58 18.74 -4.38 18.49
N ILE A 59 19.16 -3.92 19.69
CA ILE A 59 18.23 -3.39 20.67
C ILE A 59 17.99 -1.91 20.36
N ALA A 60 16.75 -1.56 20.04
CA ALA A 60 16.34 -0.17 19.79
C ALA A 60 16.24 0.61 21.10
N VAL A 61 16.90 1.74 21.17
CA VAL A 61 16.93 2.65 22.32
C VAL A 61 16.08 3.87 22.02
N GLU A 62 14.95 4.03 22.72
CA GLU A 62 14.06 5.17 22.60
C GLU A 62 14.21 6.10 23.81
N LEU A 63 14.71 7.33 23.57
CA LEU A 63 14.86 8.37 24.56
C LEU A 63 13.89 9.52 24.26
N LEU A 64 12.79 9.61 25.00
CA LEU A 64 11.62 10.42 24.69
C LEU A 64 11.31 11.53 25.71
N ALA A 65 12.32 11.95 26.48
CA ALA A 65 12.24 12.99 27.51
C ALA A 65 11.11 12.74 28.54
N ASP A 66 11.04 11.49 29.04
CA ASP A 66 10.11 11.08 30.09
C ASP A 66 10.73 11.14 31.49
N GLY A 67 12.00 11.60 31.61
CA GLY A 67 12.76 11.72 32.83
C GLY A 67 13.45 10.41 33.26
N LEU A 68 13.31 9.32 32.51
CA LEU A 68 13.87 8.01 32.79
C LEU A 68 15.01 7.61 31.85
N GLU A 69 15.46 8.52 30.97
CA GLU A 69 16.41 8.23 29.87
C GLU A 69 17.71 7.57 30.38
N ARG A 70 18.32 8.13 31.42
CA ARG A 70 19.59 7.59 31.98
C ARG A 70 19.39 6.18 32.48
N ARG A 71 18.31 5.94 33.23
CA ARG A 71 18.00 4.61 33.78
C ARG A 71 17.69 3.61 32.67
N ARG A 72 16.91 4.03 31.65
CA ARG A 72 16.56 3.20 30.50
C ARG A 72 17.81 2.85 29.70
N LEU A 73 18.64 3.83 29.34
CA LEU A 73 19.88 3.62 28.60
C LEU A 73 20.82 2.65 29.36
N ALA A 74 21.05 2.85 30.68
CA ALA A 74 21.86 1.96 31.47
C ALA A 74 21.28 0.53 31.57
N ALA A 75 19.97 0.39 31.63
CA ALA A 75 19.32 -0.92 31.68
C ALA A 75 19.40 -1.64 30.31
N LEU A 76 19.18 -0.93 29.20
CA LEU A 76 19.32 -1.48 27.84
C LEU A 76 20.79 -1.83 27.53
N GLY A 77 21.76 -1.03 28.01
CA GLY A 77 23.19 -1.34 27.90
C GLY A 77 23.52 -2.68 28.58
N ARG A 78 23.10 -2.88 29.84
CA ARG A 78 23.29 -4.17 30.53
C ARG A 78 22.60 -5.34 29.84
N LEU A 79 21.41 -5.09 29.25
CA LEU A 79 20.70 -6.10 28.47
C LEU A 79 21.50 -6.48 27.22
N GLY A 80 22.03 -5.48 26.52
CA GLY A 80 22.90 -5.69 25.35
C GLY A 80 24.14 -6.49 25.68
N ASP A 81 24.84 -6.13 26.79
CA ASP A 81 26.02 -6.86 27.27
C ASP A 81 25.67 -8.32 27.61
N THR A 82 24.54 -8.54 28.30
CA THR A 82 24.10 -9.89 28.70
C THR A 82 23.74 -10.78 27.49
N LEU A 83 23.08 -10.21 26.48
CA LEU A 83 22.64 -10.96 25.32
C LEU A 83 23.67 -10.97 24.16
N GLY A 84 24.72 -10.15 24.27
CA GLY A 84 25.71 -9.95 23.22
C GLY A 84 25.11 -9.25 21.98
N LEU A 85 24.18 -8.29 22.19
CA LEU A 85 23.51 -7.55 21.15
C LEU A 85 23.93 -6.07 21.14
N PRO A 86 24.18 -5.48 19.96
CA PRO A 86 24.41 -4.05 19.83
C PRO A 86 23.15 -3.24 20.06
N LEU A 87 23.31 -1.98 20.49
CA LEU A 87 22.26 -1.01 20.66
C LEU A 87 22.22 -0.06 19.47
N VAL A 88 21.03 0.47 19.16
CA VAL A 88 20.83 1.47 18.09
C VAL A 88 19.86 2.56 18.55
N ALA A 89 20.10 3.81 18.17
CA ALA A 89 19.19 4.91 18.44
C ALA A 89 17.89 4.77 17.60
N SER A 90 16.75 4.90 18.26
CA SER A 90 15.42 4.86 17.65
C SER A 90 14.55 5.97 18.23
N GLY A 91 13.62 6.51 17.46
CA GLY A 91 12.87 7.71 17.83
C GLY A 91 11.37 7.53 17.98
N ASP A 92 10.79 6.40 17.59
CA ASP A 92 9.33 6.18 17.55
C ASP A 92 8.57 7.41 16.98
N VAL A 93 8.95 7.81 15.75
CA VAL A 93 8.51 9.07 15.14
C VAL A 93 7.06 8.99 14.65
N HIS A 94 6.21 9.87 15.19
CA HIS A 94 4.81 10.02 14.79
C HIS A 94 4.48 11.39 14.18
N MET A 95 5.41 12.34 14.25
CA MET A 95 5.23 13.71 13.76
C MET A 95 6.49 14.19 13.03
N HIS A 96 6.34 15.02 12.00
CA HIS A 96 7.51 15.59 11.32
C HIS A 96 8.14 16.75 12.12
N CYS A 97 7.39 17.43 12.96
CA CYS A 97 7.88 18.46 13.86
C CYS A 97 7.08 18.47 15.16
N ARG A 98 7.69 19.03 16.23
CA ARG A 98 7.10 19.05 17.58
C ARG A 98 5.76 19.82 17.66
N GLN A 99 5.58 20.83 16.85
CA GLN A 99 4.35 21.67 16.82
C GLN A 99 3.13 20.87 16.35
N ARG A 100 3.32 19.72 15.69
CA ARG A 100 2.22 18.85 15.24
C ARG A 100 1.64 17.96 16.34
N ARG A 101 2.08 18.09 17.59
CA ARG A 101 1.53 17.35 18.71
C ARG A 101 0.01 17.50 18.83
N ALA A 102 -0.52 18.71 18.72
CA ALA A 102 -1.97 18.94 18.80
C ALA A 102 -2.77 18.14 17.74
N LEU A 103 -2.20 18.04 16.52
CA LEU A 103 -2.77 17.20 15.47
C LEU A 103 -2.67 15.72 15.81
N GLN A 104 -1.53 15.24 16.31
CA GLN A 104 -1.34 13.85 16.74
C GLN A 104 -2.34 13.46 17.84
N ASP A 105 -2.51 14.31 18.85
CA ASP A 105 -3.45 14.08 19.94
C ASP A 105 -4.89 14.03 19.42
N THR A 106 -5.27 14.95 18.52
CA THR A 106 -6.60 14.95 17.86
C THR A 106 -6.85 13.69 17.05
N VAL A 107 -5.89 13.26 16.23
CA VAL A 107 -6.01 12.02 15.43
C VAL A 107 -6.11 10.80 16.34
N THR A 108 -5.39 10.80 17.46
CA THR A 108 -5.51 9.72 18.48
C THR A 108 -6.92 9.70 19.07
N ALA A 109 -7.47 10.84 19.49
CA ALA A 109 -8.84 10.92 20.01
C ALA A 109 -9.88 10.44 18.98
N ILE A 110 -9.72 10.81 17.71
CA ILE A 110 -10.56 10.32 16.60
C ILE A 110 -10.48 8.81 16.48
N ARG A 111 -9.28 8.23 16.51
CA ARG A 111 -9.05 6.78 16.42
C ARG A 111 -9.70 6.02 17.57
N GLU A 112 -9.58 6.53 18.78
CA GLU A 112 -10.19 5.94 19.99
C GLU A 112 -11.70 6.21 20.09
N GLY A 113 -12.26 7.11 19.24
CA GLY A 113 -13.68 7.46 19.26
C GLY A 113 -14.11 8.27 20.48
N VAL A 114 -13.19 9.01 21.11
CA VAL A 114 -13.39 9.79 22.33
C VAL A 114 -13.06 11.27 22.09
N THR A 115 -13.37 12.12 23.07
CA THR A 115 -12.92 13.50 23.05
C THR A 115 -11.49 13.64 23.62
N LEU A 116 -10.79 14.73 23.32
CA LEU A 116 -9.41 14.97 23.77
C LEU A 116 -9.27 14.90 25.30
N ASP A 117 -10.24 15.46 26.03
CA ASP A 117 -10.28 15.43 27.49
C ASP A 117 -10.51 14.03 28.06
N GLN A 118 -11.13 13.14 27.28
CA GLN A 118 -11.39 11.74 27.66
C GLN A 118 -10.28 10.79 27.21
N ALA A 119 -9.41 11.22 26.30
CA ALA A 119 -8.39 10.36 25.71
C ALA A 119 -7.30 9.88 26.73
N GLY A 120 -7.05 10.63 27.80
CA GLY A 120 -6.23 10.22 28.91
C GLY A 120 -4.89 9.64 28.51
N PHE A 121 -4.61 8.40 28.95
CA PHE A 121 -3.35 7.68 28.67
C PHE A 121 -3.22 7.15 27.23
N ALA A 122 -4.23 7.32 26.36
CA ALA A 122 -4.09 7.05 24.94
C ALA A 122 -3.21 8.10 24.25
N LEU A 123 -3.07 9.30 24.87
CA LEU A 123 -2.19 10.36 24.39
C LEU A 123 -0.75 10.14 24.86
N TYR A 124 0.21 10.50 24.03
CA TYR A 124 1.61 10.51 24.44
C TYR A 124 1.86 11.56 25.51
N PRO A 125 2.74 11.30 26.50
CA PRO A 125 2.98 12.22 27.63
C PRO A 125 3.60 13.54 27.20
N ASN A 126 4.30 13.57 26.07
CA ASN A 126 4.97 14.75 25.54
C ASN A 126 5.01 14.76 23.99
N GLY A 127 5.61 15.79 23.40
CA GLY A 127 5.75 15.96 21.95
C GLY A 127 7.08 15.47 21.38
N GLU A 128 7.77 14.54 22.02
CA GLU A 128 9.13 14.13 21.63
C GLU A 128 9.19 13.10 20.48
N ARG A 129 8.06 12.53 20.07
CA ARG A 129 7.98 11.61 18.95
C ARG A 129 7.92 12.32 17.61
N TYR A 130 8.84 13.25 17.38
CA TYR A 130 8.96 13.99 16.12
C TYR A 130 10.29 13.69 15.42
N LEU A 131 10.37 13.96 14.13
CA LEU A 131 11.60 13.81 13.35
C LEU A 131 12.63 14.85 13.80
N ARG A 132 13.49 14.46 14.71
CA ARG A 132 14.48 15.34 15.35
C ARG A 132 15.64 15.61 14.41
N PRO A 133 16.12 16.88 14.33
CA PRO A 133 17.36 17.20 13.64
C PRO A 133 18.58 16.51 14.26
N LEU A 134 19.62 16.31 13.45
CA LEU A 134 20.83 15.59 13.88
C LEU A 134 21.50 16.22 15.12
N ASP A 135 21.59 17.55 15.15
CA ASP A 135 22.16 18.27 16.29
C ASP A 135 21.39 18.09 17.62
N VAL A 136 20.10 17.77 17.54
CA VAL A 136 19.27 17.38 18.69
C VAL A 136 19.54 15.93 19.07
N LEU A 137 19.66 15.03 18.10
CA LEU A 137 19.96 13.62 18.34
C LEU A 137 21.34 13.44 19.00
N GLU A 138 22.37 14.16 18.54
CA GLU A 138 23.73 14.15 19.11
C GLU A 138 23.79 14.60 20.58
N ARG A 139 22.85 15.43 21.01
CA ARG A 139 22.73 15.84 22.44
C ARG A 139 22.02 14.82 23.31
N ILE A 140 21.22 13.94 22.73
CA ILE A 140 20.35 13.01 23.45
C ILE A 140 20.98 11.63 23.51
N TYR A 141 21.54 11.15 22.39
CA TYR A 141 22.07 9.81 22.26
C TYR A 141 23.60 9.77 22.36
N PRO A 142 24.17 8.71 22.95
CA PRO A 142 25.58 8.39 22.76
C PRO A 142 25.92 8.25 21.27
N ALA A 143 27.10 8.72 20.88
CA ALA A 143 27.53 8.76 19.47
C ALA A 143 27.52 7.37 18.80
N GLU A 144 27.91 6.33 19.54
CA GLU A 144 27.93 4.95 19.06
C GLU A 144 26.56 4.43 18.63
N LEU A 145 25.46 4.87 19.27
CA LEU A 145 24.12 4.47 18.88
C LEU A 145 23.66 5.15 17.59
N LEU A 146 24.13 6.36 17.33
CA LEU A 146 23.87 7.07 16.07
C LEU A 146 24.71 6.49 14.93
N VAL A 147 25.95 6.10 15.20
CA VAL A 147 26.79 5.40 14.24
C VAL A 147 26.15 4.07 13.84
N ALA A 148 25.67 3.30 14.80
CA ALA A 148 24.93 2.05 14.52
C ALA A 148 23.72 2.28 13.59
N SER A 149 22.97 3.38 13.77
CA SER A 149 21.88 3.72 12.86
C SER A 149 22.35 3.96 11.42
N ALA A 150 23.49 4.63 11.24
CA ALA A 150 24.08 4.88 9.93
C ALA A 150 24.63 3.58 9.29
N GLU A 151 25.24 2.69 10.09
CA GLU A 151 25.71 1.38 9.63
C GLU A 151 24.57 0.47 9.19
N ILE A 152 23.45 0.43 9.93
CA ILE A 152 22.25 -0.29 9.54
C ILE A 152 21.69 0.26 8.22
N ALA A 153 21.62 1.57 8.09
CA ALA A 153 21.14 2.21 6.85
C ALA A 153 22.05 1.89 5.67
N ALA A 154 23.37 1.86 5.86
CA ALA A 154 24.35 1.51 4.83
C ALA A 154 24.32 0.02 4.42
N ALA A 155 23.85 -0.85 5.32
CA ALA A 155 23.68 -2.27 5.04
C ALA A 155 22.41 -2.60 4.22
N ILE A 156 21.50 -1.62 4.03
CA ILE A 156 20.29 -1.79 3.23
C ILE A 156 20.60 -1.37 1.80
N ASP A 157 20.58 -2.32 0.89
CA ASP A 157 20.82 -2.13 -0.55
C ASP A 157 19.55 -2.25 -1.39
N PHE A 158 18.41 -2.62 -0.79
CA PHE A 158 17.12 -2.74 -1.46
C PHE A 158 16.60 -1.40 -1.99
N SER A 159 16.21 -1.37 -3.27
CA SER A 159 15.51 -0.26 -3.91
C SER A 159 14.16 -0.72 -4.47
N LEU A 160 13.15 0.14 -4.40
CA LEU A 160 11.85 -0.10 -5.06
C LEU A 160 12.01 -0.19 -6.59
N ASP A 161 13.09 0.38 -7.16
CA ASP A 161 13.39 0.31 -8.59
C ASP A 161 13.82 -1.09 -9.05
N GLU A 162 14.12 -2.00 -8.11
CA GLU A 162 14.45 -3.40 -8.39
C GLU A 162 13.20 -4.26 -8.61
N LEU A 163 12.03 -3.78 -8.20
CA LEU A 163 10.78 -4.51 -8.37
C LEU A 163 10.48 -4.71 -9.86
N ARG A 164 10.10 -5.94 -10.21
CA ARG A 164 9.70 -6.33 -11.55
C ARG A 164 8.28 -6.87 -11.51
N TYR A 165 7.56 -6.62 -12.60
CA TYR A 165 6.24 -7.21 -12.80
C TYR A 165 6.42 -8.63 -13.32
N GLU A 166 5.88 -9.62 -12.61
CA GLU A 166 5.85 -11.02 -13.00
C GLU A 166 4.40 -11.43 -13.26
N TYR A 167 4.10 -11.73 -14.52
CA TYR A 167 2.78 -12.15 -14.93
C TYR A 167 2.68 -13.68 -14.99
N PRO A 168 1.50 -14.27 -14.72
CA PRO A 168 1.31 -15.72 -14.78
C PRO A 168 1.43 -16.24 -16.23
N ASP A 169 2.27 -17.24 -16.43
CA ASP A 169 2.44 -17.94 -17.73
C ASP A 169 1.47 -19.10 -17.90
N GLU A 170 0.87 -19.59 -16.82
CA GLU A 170 -0.03 -20.72 -16.77
C GLU A 170 -1.38 -20.52 -17.50
N LEU A 171 -1.59 -19.32 -18.07
CA LEU A 171 -2.78 -18.99 -18.88
C LEU A 171 -2.66 -19.44 -20.34
N VAL A 172 -1.46 -19.78 -20.77
CA VAL A 172 -1.18 -20.16 -22.16
C VAL A 172 -1.34 -21.67 -22.32
N PRO A 173 -2.15 -22.14 -23.28
CA PRO A 173 -2.31 -23.57 -23.54
C PRO A 173 -1.00 -24.21 -23.99
N ASP A 174 -0.86 -25.52 -23.74
CA ASP A 174 0.29 -26.30 -24.17
C ASP A 174 0.54 -26.18 -25.68
N GLY A 175 1.79 -25.87 -26.03
CA GLY A 175 2.22 -25.71 -27.43
C GLY A 175 1.98 -24.32 -28.02
N GLU A 176 1.45 -23.40 -27.27
CA GLU A 176 1.32 -21.98 -27.66
C GLU A 176 2.34 -21.11 -26.92
N THR A 177 2.63 -19.94 -27.45
CA THR A 177 3.33 -18.86 -26.75
C THR A 177 2.33 -17.79 -26.30
N PRO A 178 2.65 -16.93 -25.32
CA PRO A 178 1.78 -15.81 -24.96
C PRO A 178 1.38 -14.96 -26.17
N ALA A 179 2.31 -14.67 -27.07
CA ALA A 179 2.09 -13.88 -28.27
C ALA A 179 1.17 -14.61 -29.27
N SER A 180 1.37 -15.91 -29.52
CA SER A 180 0.51 -16.68 -30.44
C SER A 180 -0.90 -16.80 -29.91
N TYR A 181 -1.04 -17.08 -28.61
CA TYR A 181 -2.35 -17.22 -27.98
C TYR A 181 -3.13 -15.92 -27.92
N LEU A 182 -2.46 -14.80 -27.53
CA LEU A 182 -3.07 -13.48 -27.57
C LEU A 182 -3.54 -13.12 -28.98
N GLY A 183 -2.69 -13.32 -29.99
CA GLY A 183 -3.05 -13.07 -31.39
C GLY A 183 -4.27 -13.87 -31.85
N LYS A 184 -4.35 -15.16 -31.47
CA LYS A 184 -5.50 -16.01 -31.76
C LYS A 184 -6.79 -15.50 -31.12
N LEU A 185 -6.76 -15.12 -29.83
CA LEU A 185 -7.92 -14.57 -29.14
C LEU A 185 -8.39 -13.24 -29.76
N VAL A 186 -7.46 -12.39 -30.16
CA VAL A 186 -7.77 -11.11 -30.82
C VAL A 186 -8.41 -11.37 -32.22
N GLU A 187 -7.89 -12.30 -33.00
CA GLU A 187 -8.51 -12.69 -34.30
C GLU A 187 -9.91 -13.28 -34.12
N GLU A 188 -10.13 -14.09 -33.09
CA GLU A 188 -11.46 -14.59 -32.73
C GLU A 188 -12.40 -13.44 -32.33
N GLY A 189 -11.88 -12.49 -31.56
CA GLY A 189 -12.58 -11.28 -31.15
C GLY A 189 -12.98 -10.42 -32.36
N MET A 190 -12.06 -10.16 -33.28
CA MET A 190 -12.35 -9.42 -34.51
C MET A 190 -13.49 -10.07 -35.29
N ARG A 191 -13.48 -11.40 -35.48
CA ARG A 191 -14.56 -12.12 -36.17
C ARG A 191 -15.91 -12.00 -35.47
N LYS A 192 -15.93 -11.98 -34.13
CA LYS A 192 -17.15 -11.78 -33.33
C LYS A 192 -17.69 -10.34 -33.45
N ARG A 193 -16.79 -9.35 -33.37
CA ARG A 193 -17.15 -7.92 -33.40
C ARG A 193 -17.59 -7.46 -34.80
N TRP A 194 -16.97 -7.98 -35.84
CA TRP A 194 -17.26 -7.62 -37.23
C TRP A 194 -17.55 -8.86 -38.12
N PRO A 195 -18.76 -9.44 -38.01
CA PRO A 195 -19.11 -10.64 -38.79
C PRO A 195 -19.04 -10.42 -40.32
N GLY A 196 -19.20 -9.17 -40.78
CA GLY A 196 -19.08 -8.78 -42.17
C GLY A 196 -17.65 -8.47 -42.65
N GLY A 197 -16.66 -8.63 -41.80
CA GLY A 197 -15.26 -8.29 -42.04
C GLY A 197 -14.78 -7.10 -41.21
N THR A 198 -13.61 -7.23 -40.66
CA THR A 198 -13.00 -6.16 -39.85
C THR A 198 -12.55 -5.01 -40.75
N PRO A 199 -12.90 -3.73 -40.43
CA PRO A 199 -12.44 -2.57 -41.20
C PRO A 199 -10.92 -2.48 -41.27
N ASP A 200 -10.37 -2.10 -42.41
CA ASP A 200 -8.92 -2.02 -42.63
C ASP A 200 -8.21 -1.09 -41.60
N LYS A 201 -8.86 0.02 -41.26
CA LYS A 201 -8.36 0.93 -40.20
C LYS A 201 -8.19 0.22 -38.85
N VAL A 202 -9.18 -0.56 -38.44
CA VAL A 202 -9.15 -1.29 -37.16
C VAL A 202 -8.10 -2.41 -37.21
N ARG A 203 -8.01 -3.12 -38.34
CA ARG A 203 -7.00 -4.16 -38.54
C ARG A 203 -5.58 -3.61 -38.46
N ALA A 204 -5.36 -2.41 -38.99
CA ALA A 204 -4.06 -1.72 -38.86
C ALA A 204 -3.75 -1.32 -37.42
N LEU A 205 -4.76 -0.80 -36.68
CA LEU A 205 -4.61 -0.48 -35.26
C LEU A 205 -4.28 -1.71 -34.43
N VAL A 206 -5.04 -2.79 -34.57
CA VAL A 206 -4.81 -4.07 -33.85
C VAL A 206 -3.40 -4.59 -34.11
N ARG A 207 -2.94 -4.57 -35.37
CA ARG A 207 -1.57 -5.01 -35.69
C ARG A 207 -0.54 -4.16 -34.96
N HIS A 208 -0.67 -2.84 -35.02
CA HIS A 208 0.23 -1.92 -34.36
C HIS A 208 0.26 -2.13 -32.83
N GLU A 209 -0.90 -2.29 -32.19
CA GLU A 209 -0.98 -2.56 -30.76
C GLU A 209 -0.34 -3.91 -30.38
N LEU A 210 -0.59 -4.97 -31.15
CA LEU A 210 0.03 -6.29 -30.91
C LEU A 210 1.55 -6.25 -31.09
N GLU A 211 2.08 -5.44 -32.01
CA GLU A 211 3.52 -5.21 -32.16
C GLU A 211 4.09 -4.52 -30.92
N LEU A 212 3.42 -3.47 -30.40
CA LEU A 212 3.84 -2.78 -29.18
C LEU A 212 3.77 -3.68 -27.94
N ILE A 213 2.69 -4.46 -27.79
CA ILE A 213 2.52 -5.41 -26.69
C ILE A 213 3.66 -6.43 -26.70
N ARG A 214 4.03 -6.95 -27.87
CA ARG A 214 5.14 -7.91 -28.03
C ARG A 214 6.49 -7.28 -27.75
N ASP A 215 6.76 -6.07 -28.26
CA ASP A 215 8.03 -5.38 -28.07
C ASP A 215 8.28 -5.04 -26.57
N LEU A 216 7.22 -4.90 -25.80
CA LEU A 216 7.24 -4.59 -24.36
C LEU A 216 7.01 -5.82 -23.48
N GLU A 217 6.80 -7.01 -24.06
CA GLU A 217 6.57 -8.28 -23.36
C GLU A 217 5.35 -8.25 -22.42
N TYR A 218 4.25 -7.60 -22.84
CA TYR A 218 3.03 -7.45 -22.03
C TYR A 218 1.91 -8.45 -22.38
N GLU A 219 2.17 -9.45 -23.21
CA GLU A 219 1.15 -10.43 -23.63
C GLU A 219 0.49 -11.13 -22.43
N SER A 220 1.29 -11.61 -21.47
CA SER A 220 0.77 -12.30 -20.27
C SER A 220 -0.09 -11.38 -19.41
N TYR A 221 0.21 -10.07 -19.37
CA TYR A 221 -0.64 -9.08 -18.72
C TYR A 221 -2.03 -8.97 -19.37
N PHE A 222 -2.08 -8.83 -20.70
CA PHE A 222 -3.36 -8.78 -21.44
C PHE A 222 -4.15 -10.09 -21.29
N LEU A 223 -3.49 -11.23 -21.33
CA LEU A 223 -4.10 -12.53 -21.11
C LEU A 223 -4.69 -12.67 -19.70
N THR A 224 -4.02 -12.13 -18.69
CA THR A 224 -4.52 -12.12 -17.31
C THR A 224 -5.81 -11.31 -17.21
N VAL A 225 -5.84 -10.09 -17.78
CA VAL A 225 -7.05 -9.26 -17.77
C VAL A 225 -8.18 -9.91 -18.57
N TYR A 226 -7.85 -10.48 -19.74
CA TYR A 226 -8.82 -11.25 -20.54
C TYR A 226 -9.45 -12.41 -19.76
N ASP A 227 -8.65 -13.19 -19.04
CA ASP A 227 -9.12 -14.31 -18.25
C ASP A 227 -10.12 -13.88 -17.16
N ILE A 228 -9.81 -12.79 -16.44
CA ILE A 228 -10.68 -12.23 -15.40
C ILE A 228 -12.01 -11.77 -16.01
N VAL A 229 -11.97 -11.07 -17.14
CA VAL A 229 -13.17 -10.61 -17.85
C VAL A 229 -13.97 -11.79 -18.41
N ALA A 230 -13.29 -12.79 -18.98
CA ALA A 230 -13.94 -14.00 -19.51
C ALA A 230 -14.65 -14.77 -18.40
N PHE A 231 -14.03 -14.90 -17.22
CA PHE A 231 -14.69 -15.47 -16.04
C PHE A 231 -15.96 -14.70 -15.68
N ALA A 232 -15.89 -13.38 -15.53
CA ALA A 232 -17.04 -12.55 -15.17
C ALA A 232 -18.17 -12.71 -16.20
N ARG A 233 -17.86 -12.66 -17.50
CA ARG A 233 -18.84 -12.84 -18.57
C ARG A 233 -19.45 -14.25 -18.57
N SER A 234 -18.66 -15.30 -18.30
CA SER A 234 -19.18 -16.68 -18.20
C SER A 234 -20.21 -16.84 -17.09
N ARG A 235 -20.06 -16.05 -16.02
CA ARG A 235 -20.99 -15.99 -14.88
C ARG A 235 -22.09 -14.96 -15.06
N LYS A 236 -22.14 -14.25 -16.22
CA LYS A 236 -23.08 -13.16 -16.51
C LYS A 236 -22.96 -12.01 -15.48
N ILE A 237 -21.75 -11.76 -14.98
CA ILE A 237 -21.42 -10.61 -14.16
C ILE A 237 -21.14 -9.46 -15.11
N LEU A 238 -21.81 -8.32 -14.92
CA LEU A 238 -21.58 -7.14 -15.74
C LEU A 238 -20.17 -6.60 -15.49
N CYS A 239 -19.45 -6.36 -16.58
CA CYS A 239 -18.10 -5.80 -16.52
C CYS A 239 -17.80 -4.90 -17.70
N GLN A 240 -16.98 -3.89 -17.49
CA GLN A 240 -16.61 -2.90 -18.50
C GLN A 240 -15.21 -2.37 -18.24
N GLY A 241 -14.32 -2.51 -19.21
CA GLY A 241 -13.03 -1.82 -19.22
C GLY A 241 -13.23 -0.34 -19.52
N ARG A 242 -12.59 0.51 -18.71
CA ARG A 242 -12.67 1.98 -18.82
C ARG A 242 -11.28 2.63 -18.78
N GLY A 243 -11.26 3.97 -18.71
CA GLY A 243 -10.00 4.70 -18.66
C GLY A 243 -9.16 4.49 -19.91
N SER A 244 -7.91 4.11 -19.74
CA SER A 244 -6.96 3.87 -20.83
C SER A 244 -7.35 2.68 -21.70
N ALA A 245 -7.96 1.64 -21.16
CA ALA A 245 -8.42 0.45 -21.90
C ALA A 245 -9.44 0.79 -23.00
N ALA A 246 -10.20 1.87 -22.83
CA ALA A 246 -11.16 2.33 -23.83
C ALA A 246 -10.50 2.84 -25.14
N ASN A 247 -9.19 3.07 -25.13
CA ASN A 247 -8.43 3.50 -26.31
C ASN A 247 -7.74 2.34 -27.03
N SER A 248 -7.94 1.10 -26.62
CA SER A 248 -7.28 -0.08 -27.18
C SER A 248 -8.22 -0.90 -28.06
N ALA A 249 -7.82 -1.10 -29.31
CA ALA A 249 -8.51 -1.98 -30.23
C ALA A 249 -8.33 -3.46 -29.84
N VAL A 250 -7.20 -3.82 -29.25
CA VAL A 250 -6.94 -5.15 -28.69
C VAL A 250 -7.88 -5.43 -27.52
N CYS A 251 -8.04 -4.49 -26.55
CA CYS A 251 -9.00 -4.62 -25.46
C CYS A 251 -10.45 -4.75 -25.94
N PHE A 252 -10.83 -4.07 -27.03
CA PHE A 252 -12.15 -4.21 -27.65
C PHE A 252 -12.34 -5.61 -28.26
N CYS A 253 -11.37 -6.12 -28.99
CA CYS A 253 -11.41 -7.47 -29.56
C CYS A 253 -11.49 -8.55 -28.47
N LEU A 254 -10.74 -8.40 -27.39
CA LEU A 254 -10.75 -9.31 -26.22
C LEU A 254 -12.04 -9.21 -25.40
N GLY A 255 -12.92 -8.24 -25.69
CA GLY A 255 -14.13 -8.01 -24.91
C GLY A 255 -13.89 -7.38 -23.54
N ILE A 256 -12.72 -6.82 -23.29
CA ILE A 256 -12.39 -6.08 -22.07
C ILE A 256 -13.17 -4.76 -22.04
N THR A 257 -13.26 -4.07 -23.18
CA THR A 257 -14.05 -2.83 -23.33
C THR A 257 -15.12 -2.97 -24.42
N GLU A 258 -16.19 -2.20 -24.32
CA GLU A 258 -17.24 -2.08 -25.36
C GLU A 258 -17.09 -0.79 -26.18
N VAL A 259 -16.01 -0.04 -26.02
CA VAL A 259 -15.74 1.18 -26.79
C VAL A 259 -15.19 0.82 -28.15
N ASP A 260 -15.99 1.08 -29.18
CA ASP A 260 -15.68 0.71 -30.56
C ASP A 260 -14.58 1.62 -31.15
N PRO A 261 -13.41 1.08 -31.51
CA PRO A 261 -12.29 1.85 -32.06
C PRO A 261 -12.56 2.40 -33.46
N GLU A 262 -13.57 1.92 -34.17
CA GLU A 262 -13.98 2.48 -35.45
C GLU A 262 -14.62 3.85 -35.28
N ARG A 263 -15.39 4.04 -34.20
CA ARG A 263 -16.15 5.25 -33.88
C ARG A 263 -15.38 6.30 -33.12
N MET A 264 -14.26 5.93 -32.52
CA MET A 264 -13.43 6.85 -31.75
C MET A 264 -12.06 7.06 -32.38
N ALA A 265 -11.54 8.29 -32.28
CA ALA A 265 -10.15 8.57 -32.60
C ALA A 265 -9.28 8.08 -31.42
N THR A 266 -8.83 6.84 -31.48
CA THR A 266 -7.97 6.24 -30.45
C THR A 266 -6.53 6.70 -30.62
N LEU A 267 -5.92 7.18 -29.54
CA LEU A 267 -4.49 7.47 -29.47
C LEU A 267 -3.83 6.34 -28.66
N VAL A 268 -3.33 5.33 -29.37
CA VAL A 268 -2.69 4.14 -28.80
C VAL A 268 -1.52 4.51 -27.91
N GLU A 269 -0.77 5.53 -28.28
CA GLU A 269 0.40 6.03 -27.55
C GLU A 269 0.05 6.58 -26.15
N ARG A 270 -1.21 6.91 -25.90
CA ARG A 270 -1.69 7.24 -24.55
C ARG A 270 -1.90 6.02 -23.66
N PHE A 271 -2.12 4.87 -24.28
CA PHE A 271 -2.39 3.62 -23.59
C PHE A 271 -1.08 2.84 -23.35
N ILE A 272 -0.31 2.62 -24.41
CA ILE A 272 0.98 1.92 -24.37
C ILE A 272 2.02 2.77 -25.11
N SER A 273 3.17 3.03 -24.49
CA SER A 273 4.30 3.67 -25.17
C SER A 273 5.62 3.06 -24.73
N ARG A 274 6.57 2.98 -25.67
CA ARG A 274 7.94 2.52 -25.39
C ARG A 274 8.69 3.42 -24.40
N GLU A 275 8.30 4.68 -24.31
CA GLU A 275 8.95 5.68 -23.45
C GLU A 275 8.63 5.48 -21.96
N ARG A 276 7.45 4.93 -21.62
CA ARG A 276 7.02 4.76 -20.23
C ARG A 276 7.66 3.58 -19.52
N ASN A 277 8.03 2.52 -20.27
CA ASN A 277 8.56 1.26 -19.71
C ASN A 277 7.78 0.71 -18.49
N GLU A 278 6.48 0.99 -18.47
CA GLU A 278 5.51 0.52 -17.47
C GLU A 278 4.32 -0.11 -18.20
N PRO A 279 3.73 -1.19 -17.66
CA PRO A 279 2.53 -1.77 -18.23
C PRO A 279 1.39 -0.76 -18.21
N PRO A 280 0.46 -0.85 -19.18
CA PRO A 280 -0.70 0.02 -19.19
C PRO A 280 -1.59 -0.26 -17.97
N ASP A 281 -2.23 0.77 -17.46
CA ASP A 281 -3.25 0.62 -16.43
C ASP A 281 -4.59 0.24 -17.07
N ILE A 282 -5.02 -1.00 -16.88
CA ILE A 282 -6.29 -1.51 -17.39
C ILE A 282 -7.32 -1.56 -16.27
N ASP A 283 -8.15 -0.54 -16.17
CA ASP A 283 -9.28 -0.49 -15.26
C ASP A 283 -10.44 -1.35 -15.78
N VAL A 284 -10.97 -2.25 -14.96
CA VAL A 284 -12.20 -3.00 -15.26
C VAL A 284 -13.18 -2.84 -14.10
N ASP A 285 -14.32 -2.24 -14.35
CA ASP A 285 -15.42 -2.17 -13.40
C ASP A 285 -16.25 -3.45 -13.45
N PHE A 286 -16.66 -3.94 -12.30
CA PHE A 286 -17.58 -5.07 -12.13
C PHE A 286 -18.82 -4.64 -11.36
N GLU A 287 -19.95 -5.26 -11.63
CA GLU A 287 -21.20 -4.97 -10.92
C GLU A 287 -21.00 -5.13 -9.40
N HIS A 288 -21.53 -4.17 -8.66
CA HIS A 288 -21.27 -4.04 -7.23
C HIS A 288 -21.67 -5.28 -6.42
N GLU A 289 -22.82 -5.85 -6.71
CA GLU A 289 -23.40 -6.95 -5.95
C GLU A 289 -22.62 -8.25 -6.08
N ARG A 290 -21.90 -8.42 -7.21
CA ARG A 290 -21.25 -9.69 -7.54
C ARG A 290 -19.73 -9.60 -7.73
N ARG A 291 -19.14 -8.41 -7.55
CA ARG A 291 -17.69 -8.24 -7.69
C ARG A 291 -16.87 -9.13 -6.76
N GLU A 292 -17.45 -9.51 -5.59
CA GLU A 292 -16.78 -10.43 -4.66
C GLU A 292 -16.50 -11.79 -5.29
N GLU A 293 -17.39 -12.30 -6.16
CA GLU A 293 -17.16 -13.55 -6.88
C GLU A 293 -15.91 -13.47 -7.78
N VAL A 294 -15.70 -12.31 -8.42
CA VAL A 294 -14.51 -12.07 -9.25
C VAL A 294 -13.26 -11.96 -8.40
N ILE A 295 -13.32 -11.26 -7.26
CA ILE A 295 -12.21 -11.13 -6.31
C ILE A 295 -11.79 -12.51 -5.79
N GLN A 296 -12.75 -13.36 -5.41
CA GLN A 296 -12.44 -14.72 -4.94
C GLN A 296 -11.85 -15.58 -6.05
N TYR A 297 -12.37 -15.51 -7.29
CA TYR A 297 -11.77 -16.18 -8.44
C TYR A 297 -10.30 -15.79 -8.64
N ILE A 298 -9.99 -14.49 -8.57
CA ILE A 298 -8.61 -13.99 -8.70
C ILE A 298 -7.73 -14.59 -7.61
N TYR A 299 -8.19 -14.61 -6.36
CA TYR A 299 -7.42 -15.18 -5.25
C TYR A 299 -7.24 -16.69 -5.34
N GLU A 300 -8.25 -17.42 -5.82
CA GLU A 300 -8.19 -18.87 -6.01
C GLU A 300 -7.25 -19.26 -7.14
N LYS A 301 -7.31 -18.53 -8.25
CA LYS A 301 -6.52 -18.83 -9.45
C LYS A 301 -5.09 -18.34 -9.38
N TYR A 302 -4.88 -17.09 -8.98
CA TYR A 302 -3.57 -16.44 -9.02
C TYR A 302 -2.85 -16.40 -7.67
N GLY A 303 -3.56 -16.71 -6.59
CA GLY A 303 -3.03 -16.62 -5.24
C GLY A 303 -2.95 -15.20 -4.69
N ARG A 304 -2.77 -15.11 -3.38
CA ARG A 304 -2.70 -13.82 -2.67
C ARG A 304 -1.31 -13.17 -2.72
N ASP A 305 -0.34 -13.84 -3.28
CA ASP A 305 0.99 -13.27 -3.53
C ASP A 305 1.01 -12.42 -4.81
N ARG A 306 0.09 -12.68 -5.74
CA ARG A 306 -0.04 -11.99 -7.03
C ARG A 306 -1.25 -11.04 -7.11
N ALA A 307 -2.14 -11.08 -6.13
CA ALA A 307 -3.35 -10.25 -6.11
C ALA A 307 -3.61 -9.69 -4.73
N ALA A 308 -3.97 -8.41 -4.65
CA ALA A 308 -4.26 -7.73 -3.40
C ALA A 308 -5.33 -6.66 -3.57
N LEU A 309 -6.04 -6.34 -2.49
CA LEU A 309 -6.84 -5.14 -2.40
C LEU A 309 -5.92 -3.95 -2.14
N ALA A 310 -5.92 -2.98 -3.04
CA ALA A 310 -5.13 -1.77 -2.87
C ALA A 310 -5.65 -0.96 -1.67
N ALA A 311 -4.75 -0.59 -0.76
CA ALA A 311 -5.02 0.36 0.30
C ALA A 311 -4.60 1.75 -0.16
N THR A 312 -5.53 2.70 -0.11
CA THR A 312 -5.24 4.09 -0.44
C THR A 312 -5.04 4.91 0.82
N VAL A 313 -4.09 5.84 0.79
CA VAL A 313 -3.96 6.87 1.81
C VAL A 313 -5.04 7.92 1.55
N ILE A 314 -6.03 7.97 2.45
CA ILE A 314 -7.15 8.89 2.32
C ILE A 314 -6.78 10.21 3.01
N THR A 315 -6.86 11.32 2.29
CA THR A 315 -6.76 12.66 2.87
C THR A 315 -8.14 13.18 3.26
N TYR A 316 -8.22 13.83 4.41
CA TYR A 316 -9.45 14.47 4.83
C TYR A 316 -9.87 15.58 3.87
N ARG A 317 -11.14 15.59 3.50
CA ARG A 317 -11.79 16.76 2.89
C ARG A 317 -12.31 17.68 3.99
N PRO A 318 -12.43 19.00 3.74
CA PRO A 318 -12.82 19.97 4.79
C PRO A 318 -14.05 19.57 5.60
N ARG A 319 -15.12 19.11 4.98
CA ARG A 319 -16.35 18.67 5.69
C ARG A 319 -16.13 17.48 6.60
N SER A 320 -15.39 16.47 6.16
CA SER A 320 -15.10 15.30 7.01
C SER A 320 -14.12 15.66 8.13
N ALA A 321 -13.12 16.49 7.84
CA ALA A 321 -12.22 17.01 8.86
C ALA A 321 -12.97 17.75 9.97
N LEU A 322 -13.85 18.68 9.62
CA LEU A 322 -14.67 19.42 10.60
C LEU A 322 -15.56 18.51 11.44
N ARG A 323 -16.14 17.45 10.83
CA ARG A 323 -16.96 16.50 11.58
C ARG A 323 -16.16 15.70 12.61
N ASP A 324 -15.02 15.16 12.21
CA ASP A 324 -14.24 14.28 13.08
C ASP A 324 -13.44 15.08 14.11
N VAL A 325 -12.79 16.17 13.70
CA VAL A 325 -12.08 17.07 14.60
C VAL A 325 -13.06 17.76 15.57
N GLY A 326 -14.22 18.21 15.09
CA GLY A 326 -15.23 18.81 15.93
C GLY A 326 -15.72 17.87 17.04
N LYS A 327 -15.95 16.59 16.72
CA LYS A 327 -16.28 15.56 17.72
C LYS A 327 -15.14 15.36 18.71
N ALA A 328 -13.92 15.22 18.23
CA ALA A 328 -12.75 15.04 19.09
C ALA A 328 -12.51 16.25 20.02
N LEU A 329 -12.88 17.44 19.60
CA LEU A 329 -12.83 18.67 20.41
C LEU A 329 -14.06 18.86 21.34
N GLY A 330 -14.99 17.90 21.34
CA GLY A 330 -16.18 17.95 22.22
C GLY A 330 -17.29 18.88 21.76
N LEU A 331 -17.30 19.32 20.48
CA LEU A 331 -18.40 20.11 19.95
C LEU A 331 -19.68 19.28 19.88
N SER A 332 -20.83 19.91 20.17
CA SER A 332 -22.11 19.24 20.04
C SER A 332 -22.41 18.82 18.59
N PRO A 333 -23.18 17.76 18.36
CA PRO A 333 -23.54 17.32 17.00
C PRO A 333 -24.16 18.43 16.14
N LEU A 334 -24.92 19.33 16.77
CA LEU A 334 -25.55 20.47 16.08
C LEU A 334 -24.49 21.48 15.61
N GLN A 335 -23.52 21.81 16.45
CA GLN A 335 -22.42 22.70 16.09
C GLN A 335 -21.57 22.11 14.97
N VAL A 336 -21.20 20.83 15.07
CA VAL A 336 -20.46 20.09 14.06
C VAL A 336 -21.18 20.13 12.70
N GLU A 337 -22.49 19.88 12.69
CA GLU A 337 -23.26 19.87 11.44
C GLU A 337 -23.39 21.27 10.83
N ARG A 338 -23.60 22.30 11.66
CA ARG A 338 -23.60 23.71 11.19
C ARG A 338 -22.27 24.10 10.54
N LEU A 339 -21.14 23.78 11.19
CA LEU A 339 -19.81 24.03 10.63
C LEU A 339 -19.58 23.26 9.32
N ALA A 340 -19.94 21.99 9.29
CA ALA A 340 -19.77 21.17 8.09
C ALA A 340 -20.62 21.65 6.90
N ARG A 341 -21.83 22.18 7.16
CA ARG A 341 -22.70 22.75 6.12
C ARG A 341 -22.23 24.12 5.62
N SER A 342 -21.55 24.91 6.46
CA SER A 342 -21.03 26.23 6.05
C SER A 342 -19.91 26.12 5.01
N MET A 343 -19.25 24.95 4.91
CA MET A 343 -18.15 24.71 3.96
C MET A 343 -18.65 24.30 2.58
N GLN A 344 -18.16 24.98 1.56
CA GLN A 344 -18.37 24.62 0.16
C GLN A 344 -17.14 23.90 -0.39
N TRP A 345 -17.28 23.17 -1.48
CA TRP A 345 -16.18 22.40 -2.08
C TRP A 345 -15.05 23.28 -2.64
N TRP A 346 -15.33 24.57 -2.86
CA TRP A 346 -14.37 25.57 -3.36
C TRP A 346 -13.72 26.42 -2.26
N ASP A 347 -14.11 26.29 -1.00
CA ASP A 347 -13.57 27.12 0.10
C ASP A 347 -12.10 26.79 0.47
N GLY A 348 -11.44 25.87 -0.25
CA GLY A 348 -10.06 25.51 0.02
C GLY A 348 -9.87 24.72 1.32
N GLN A 349 -8.75 24.97 2.01
CA GLN A 349 -8.38 24.26 3.24
C GLN A 349 -8.61 25.10 4.52
N GLU A 350 -8.97 26.35 4.39
CA GLU A 350 -9.16 27.26 5.54
C GLU A 350 -10.64 27.38 5.91
N VAL A 351 -10.90 27.36 7.21
CA VAL A 351 -12.23 27.64 7.76
C VAL A 351 -12.32 29.14 8.02
N ASP A 352 -13.23 29.80 7.33
CA ASP A 352 -13.50 31.21 7.57
C ASP A 352 -14.09 31.41 8.98
N ALA A 353 -13.34 32.06 9.86
CA ALA A 353 -13.74 32.29 11.25
C ALA A 353 -15.07 33.06 11.36
N SER A 354 -15.42 33.89 10.38
CA SER A 354 -16.70 34.61 10.36
C SER A 354 -17.93 33.72 10.20
N ARG A 355 -17.72 32.47 9.72
CA ARG A 355 -18.79 31.47 9.57
C ARG A 355 -18.98 30.59 10.79
N VAL A 356 -18.15 30.76 11.82
CA VAL A 356 -18.14 29.94 13.05
C VAL A 356 -18.95 30.57 14.17
N VAL A 357 -19.34 31.84 14.03
CA VAL A 357 -20.08 32.64 15.03
C VAL A 357 -21.60 32.40 14.95
#